data_131c8ee5ce7c4928784c5ecf424b5946
#
_entry.id   131c8ee5ce7c4928784c5ecf424b5946
#
_cell.length_a   1.000
_cell.length_b   1.000
_cell.length_c   1.000
_cell.angle_alpha   90.00
_cell.angle_beta   90.00
_cell.angle_gamma   90.00
#
_symmetry.space_group_name_H-M   'P 1'
#
loop_
_entity.id
_entity.type
_entity.pdbx_description
1 polymer ?
#
loop_
_entity_poly.entity_id
_entity_poly.type
_entity_poly.pdbx_seq_one_letter_code
_entity_poly.pdbx_strand_id
1 'polypeptide(L)'
;MLFKFLLLIITFQNIVCLRESAVKRCARAANSCLLASEAVEGPYYWNSTVRNDITENRPGIPLKLSITVVDIRSCLTIPNAVVDLWHCDGTGLYSHYIAASQGQMNGPNDNSTFFRGQQITNSRGISIFNTIYPGWYRGRATHMHVKVHIDASLSIMDGGAIYTKGGHVSHTGQFFFDDSLTDAVATVYPYTTQTIQRTLNDEDFIYRESNGATMIVPIRFLTNEFTGGMAGEITVGIDPTATPQPAGGGGGPRPPRPPPGPPPS
;
A
#
# COMPACT_ATOMS: atom_id res chain seq x y z
N MET A 1 -51.32 -34.51 0.33
CA MET A 1 -51.30 -33.04 0.44
C MET A 1 -50.10 -32.50 1.20
N LEU A 2 -49.51 -33.23 2.13
CA LEU A 2 -48.32 -32.81 2.92
C LEU A 2 -47.00 -32.72 2.10
N PHE A 3 -46.80 -33.58 1.10
CA PHE A 3 -45.55 -33.62 0.32
C PHE A 3 -45.33 -32.40 -0.63
N LYS A 4 -46.40 -31.78 -1.12
CA LYS A 4 -46.30 -30.55 -1.96
C LYS A 4 -45.96 -29.31 -1.15
N PHE A 5 -46.34 -29.28 0.12
CA PHE A 5 -46.04 -28.12 1.03
C PHE A 5 -44.57 -28.11 1.43
N LEU A 6 -43.98 -29.29 1.67
CA LEU A 6 -42.56 -29.39 2.07
C LEU A 6 -41.59 -28.97 0.95
N LEU A 7 -41.92 -29.29 -0.31
CA LEU A 7 -41.09 -28.89 -1.46
C LEU A 7 -41.14 -27.40 -1.73
N LEU A 8 -42.28 -26.75 -1.44
CA LEU A 8 -42.44 -25.30 -1.60
C LEU A 8 -41.65 -24.50 -0.54
N ILE A 9 -41.55 -25.02 0.68
CA ILE A 9 -40.79 -24.38 1.77
C ILE A 9 -39.27 -24.45 1.53
N ILE A 10 -38.81 -25.62 1.01
CA ILE A 10 -37.38 -25.80 0.68
C ILE A 10 -36.94 -24.85 -0.47
N THR A 11 -37.78 -24.67 -1.48
CA THR A 11 -37.48 -23.75 -2.59
C THR A 11 -37.51 -22.29 -2.16
N PHE A 12 -38.41 -21.92 -1.22
CA PHE A 12 -38.48 -20.55 -0.72
C PHE A 12 -37.28 -20.17 0.17
N GLN A 13 -36.83 -21.07 1.04
CA GLN A 13 -35.65 -20.90 1.85
C GLN A 13 -34.35 -20.79 1.01
N ASN A 14 -34.21 -21.58 -0.04
CA ASN A 14 -33.08 -21.49 -0.96
C ASN A 14 -33.07 -20.18 -1.76
N ILE A 15 -34.22 -19.66 -2.15
CA ILE A 15 -34.33 -18.38 -2.86
C ILE A 15 -33.99 -17.23 -1.93
N VAL A 16 -34.40 -17.25 -0.66
CA VAL A 16 -34.08 -16.25 0.34
C VAL A 16 -32.59 -16.28 0.67
N CYS A 17 -32.00 -17.47 0.84
CA CYS A 17 -30.55 -17.62 1.10
C CYS A 17 -29.69 -17.15 -0.08
N LEU A 18 -30.12 -17.40 -1.32
CA LEU A 18 -29.44 -16.89 -2.52
C LEU A 18 -29.55 -15.38 -2.66
N ARG A 19 -30.68 -14.78 -2.30
CA ARG A 19 -30.84 -13.31 -2.28
C ARG A 19 -29.99 -12.65 -1.22
N GLU A 20 -29.94 -13.15 0.02
CA GLU A 20 -29.07 -12.59 1.06
C GLU A 20 -27.58 -12.68 0.72
N SER A 21 -27.15 -13.80 0.13
CA SER A 21 -25.76 -13.95 -0.29
C SER A 21 -25.41 -13.06 -1.48
N ALA A 22 -26.35 -12.80 -2.37
CA ALA A 22 -26.18 -11.84 -3.48
C ALA A 22 -26.16 -10.41 -2.98
N VAL A 23 -27.04 -10.03 -2.05
CA VAL A 23 -27.04 -8.68 -1.44
C VAL A 23 -25.76 -8.43 -0.64
N LYS A 24 -25.28 -9.41 0.13
CA LYS A 24 -23.98 -9.31 0.83
C LYS A 24 -22.79 -9.23 -0.13
N ARG A 25 -22.84 -9.92 -1.28
CA ARG A 25 -21.82 -9.79 -2.34
C ARG A 25 -21.87 -8.44 -3.04
N CYS A 26 -23.07 -7.94 -3.36
CA CYS A 26 -23.23 -6.60 -3.93
C CYS A 26 -22.80 -5.49 -2.98
N ALA A 27 -23.14 -5.57 -1.68
CA ALA A 27 -22.69 -4.61 -0.68
C ALA A 27 -21.16 -4.64 -0.49
N ARG A 28 -20.53 -5.81 -0.56
CA ARG A 28 -19.08 -5.97 -0.49
C ARG A 28 -18.39 -5.46 -1.76
N ALA A 29 -19.00 -5.64 -2.94
CA ALA A 29 -18.52 -5.09 -4.20
C ALA A 29 -18.67 -3.57 -4.26
N ALA A 30 -19.76 -3.00 -3.75
CA ALA A 30 -19.97 -1.55 -3.73
C ALA A 30 -18.91 -0.80 -2.90
N ASN A 31 -18.46 -1.38 -1.77
CA ASN A 31 -17.39 -0.80 -0.96
C ASN A 31 -15.97 -1.01 -1.53
N SER A 32 -15.81 -1.93 -2.48
CA SER A 32 -14.51 -2.22 -3.11
C SER A 32 -14.24 -1.42 -4.39
N CYS A 33 -15.23 -0.64 -4.87
CA CYS A 33 -15.13 0.14 -6.11
C CYS A 33 -15.06 1.65 -5.87
N LEU A 34 -14.76 2.09 -4.66
CA LEU A 34 -14.57 3.51 -4.38
C LEU A 34 -13.21 3.97 -4.89
N LEU A 35 -13.18 5.18 -5.44
CA LEU A 35 -11.93 5.82 -5.82
C LEU A 35 -11.03 5.95 -4.59
N ALA A 36 -9.81 5.43 -4.69
CA ALA A 36 -8.82 5.60 -3.66
C ALA A 36 -8.41 7.07 -3.53
N SER A 37 -8.26 7.53 -2.29
CA SER A 37 -7.91 8.91 -2.03
C SER A 37 -6.47 9.21 -2.44
N GLU A 38 -6.28 10.23 -3.27
CA GLU A 38 -4.96 10.71 -3.64
C GLU A 38 -4.25 11.33 -2.42
N ALA A 39 -2.97 11.02 -2.29
CA ALA A 39 -2.11 11.59 -1.26
C ALA A 39 -0.78 12.05 -1.87
N VAL A 40 0.05 12.70 -1.05
CA VAL A 40 1.36 13.19 -1.49
C VAL A 40 2.32 12.04 -1.78
N GLU A 41 3.11 12.18 -2.84
CA GLU A 41 4.24 11.29 -3.13
C GLU A 41 5.30 11.34 -2.01
N GLY A 42 5.46 12.50 -1.41
CA GLY A 42 6.50 12.75 -0.41
C GLY A 42 7.89 12.91 -1.02
N PRO A 43 8.89 13.27 -0.18
CA PRO A 43 10.24 13.57 -0.66
C PRO A 43 11.12 12.34 -0.88
N TYR A 44 10.68 11.15 -0.44
CA TYR A 44 11.50 9.94 -0.39
C TYR A 44 11.15 8.92 -1.49
N TYR A 45 10.48 9.35 -2.56
CA TYR A 45 10.26 8.48 -3.72
C TYR A 45 11.56 8.21 -4.46
N TRP A 46 11.78 6.94 -4.78
CA TRP A 46 12.87 6.48 -5.62
C TRP A 46 12.39 5.29 -6.46
N ASN A 47 12.72 5.28 -7.74
CA ASN A 47 12.33 4.18 -8.63
C ASN A 47 12.96 2.87 -8.18
N SER A 48 12.18 1.81 -8.13
CA SER A 48 12.59 0.51 -7.61
C SER A 48 12.41 -0.61 -8.64
N THR A 49 13.03 -1.75 -8.35
CA THR A 49 12.95 -2.94 -9.20
C THR A 49 11.66 -3.72 -8.95
N VAL A 50 11.27 -4.55 -9.92
CA VAL A 50 10.19 -5.52 -9.77
C VAL A 50 10.65 -6.67 -8.88
N ARG A 51 10.09 -6.73 -7.68
CA ARG A 51 10.40 -7.77 -6.68
C ARG A 51 9.28 -7.85 -5.63
N ASN A 52 9.01 -9.04 -5.12
CA ASN A 52 7.95 -9.24 -4.13
C ASN A 52 8.47 -9.19 -2.67
N ASP A 53 9.71 -9.61 -2.43
CA ASP A 53 10.37 -9.43 -1.14
C ASP A 53 11.17 -8.13 -1.17
N ILE A 54 10.77 -7.18 -0.34
CA ILE A 54 11.39 -5.87 -0.24
C ILE A 54 12.10 -5.65 1.08
N THR A 55 12.26 -6.71 1.90
CA THR A 55 12.79 -6.61 3.27
C THR A 55 14.30 -6.39 3.33
N GLU A 56 15.05 -7.00 2.41
CA GLU A 56 16.53 -7.03 2.44
C GLU A 56 17.07 -7.43 3.83
N ASN A 57 16.39 -8.37 4.49
CA ASN A 57 16.73 -8.86 5.84
C ASN A 57 16.75 -7.77 6.94
N ARG A 58 16.09 -6.64 6.72
CA ARG A 58 15.93 -5.61 7.76
C ARG A 58 14.99 -6.11 8.85
N PRO A 59 15.28 -5.81 10.13
CA PRO A 59 14.45 -6.25 11.24
C PRO A 59 13.09 -5.54 11.25
N GLY A 60 12.06 -6.27 11.68
CA GLY A 60 10.69 -5.77 11.85
C GLY A 60 9.70 -6.90 11.92
N ILE A 61 8.46 -6.60 12.26
CA ILE A 61 7.36 -7.57 12.28
C ILE A 61 7.01 -7.91 10.83
N PRO A 62 7.13 -9.18 10.40
CA PRO A 62 6.83 -9.55 9.01
C PRO A 62 5.40 -9.21 8.63
N LEU A 63 5.21 -8.60 7.47
CA LEU A 63 3.92 -8.25 6.91
C LEU A 63 3.81 -8.75 5.47
N LYS A 64 2.83 -9.62 5.22
CA LYS A 64 2.41 -9.98 3.87
C LYS A 64 1.26 -9.07 3.46
N LEU A 65 1.52 -8.16 2.52
CA LEU A 65 0.56 -7.19 2.04
C LEU A 65 0.02 -7.59 0.67
N SER A 66 -1.30 -7.75 0.56
CA SER A 66 -2.02 -8.01 -0.70
C SER A 66 -2.77 -6.75 -1.11
N ILE A 67 -2.49 -6.25 -2.31
CA ILE A 67 -3.11 -5.06 -2.87
C ILE A 67 -3.91 -5.46 -4.10
N THR A 68 -5.22 -5.25 -4.08
CA THR A 68 -6.11 -5.48 -5.23
C THR A 68 -6.38 -4.15 -5.92
N VAL A 69 -6.12 -4.07 -7.22
CA VAL A 69 -6.41 -2.89 -8.04
C VAL A 69 -7.71 -3.11 -8.80
N VAL A 70 -8.63 -2.16 -8.72
CA VAL A 70 -9.94 -2.21 -9.41
C VAL A 70 -10.23 -0.92 -10.19
N ASP A 71 -10.87 -1.06 -11.34
CA ASP A 71 -11.44 0.05 -12.09
C ASP A 71 -12.76 0.49 -11.45
N ILE A 72 -12.83 1.74 -11.00
CA ILE A 72 -14.03 2.28 -10.33
C ILE A 72 -15.25 2.37 -11.23
N ARG A 73 -15.10 2.37 -12.55
CA ARG A 73 -16.20 2.49 -13.51
C ARG A 73 -16.87 1.14 -13.78
N SER A 74 -16.09 0.08 -13.83
CA SER A 74 -16.57 -1.28 -14.11
C SER A 74 -16.67 -2.16 -12.88
N CYS A 75 -16.03 -1.80 -11.78
CA CYS A 75 -15.81 -2.62 -10.59
C CYS A 75 -15.06 -3.93 -10.89
N LEU A 76 -14.36 -4.01 -12.00
CA LEU A 76 -13.55 -5.16 -12.35
C LEU A 76 -12.10 -4.94 -11.87
N THR A 77 -11.44 -6.03 -11.52
CA THR A 77 -10.03 -6.00 -11.17
C THR A 77 -9.18 -5.72 -12.40
N ILE A 78 -8.06 -5.00 -12.21
CA ILE A 78 -7.14 -4.61 -13.29
C ILE A 78 -5.90 -5.52 -13.24
N PRO A 79 -5.77 -6.48 -14.16
CA PRO A 79 -4.53 -7.23 -14.33
C PRO A 79 -3.47 -6.38 -15.03
N ASN A 80 -2.19 -6.75 -14.84
CA ASN A 80 -1.02 -6.10 -15.43
C ASN A 80 -0.82 -4.62 -15.05
N ALA A 81 -1.52 -4.11 -14.04
CA ALA A 81 -1.17 -2.85 -13.41
C ALA A 81 0.12 -3.02 -12.60
N VAL A 82 0.98 -2.00 -12.58
CA VAL A 82 2.17 -2.01 -11.74
C VAL A 82 1.86 -1.27 -10.45
N VAL A 83 2.03 -1.96 -9.32
CA VAL A 83 1.95 -1.37 -7.99
C VAL A 83 3.36 -1.12 -7.51
N ASP A 84 3.70 0.13 -7.22
CA ASP A 84 4.98 0.58 -6.68
C ASP A 84 4.78 0.94 -5.21
N LEU A 85 5.50 0.26 -4.30
CA LEU A 85 5.36 0.37 -2.86
C LEU A 85 6.67 0.82 -2.24
N TRP A 86 6.62 1.81 -1.34
CA TRP A 86 7.79 2.18 -0.55
C TRP A 86 7.39 2.69 0.84
N HIS A 87 8.25 2.44 1.82
CA HIS A 87 8.05 2.91 3.19
C HIS A 87 9.36 2.93 3.99
N CYS A 88 9.33 3.52 5.17
CA CYS A 88 10.47 3.52 6.08
C CYS A 88 10.65 2.17 6.78
N ASP A 89 11.84 1.92 7.33
CA ASP A 89 12.07 0.78 8.21
C ASP A 89 11.40 0.95 9.58
N GLY A 90 11.55 -0.06 10.46
CA GLY A 90 10.96 -0.04 11.80
C GLY A 90 11.43 1.11 12.69
N THR A 91 12.48 1.83 12.31
CA THR A 91 13.03 2.98 13.02
C THR A 91 12.80 4.31 12.31
N GLY A 92 11.98 4.31 11.24
CA GLY A 92 11.60 5.52 10.51
C GLY A 92 12.57 5.96 9.42
N LEU A 93 13.53 5.12 9.02
CA LEU A 93 14.53 5.44 8.00
C LEU A 93 14.09 4.99 6.62
N TYR A 94 14.23 5.85 5.63
CA TYR A 94 14.02 5.52 4.22
C TYR A 94 15.35 5.14 3.56
N SER A 95 15.38 3.99 2.89
CA SER A 95 16.48 3.62 2.00
C SER A 95 16.71 4.71 0.95
N HIS A 96 17.91 4.81 0.42
CA HIS A 96 18.36 5.86 -0.50
C HIS A 96 18.44 7.27 0.15
N TYR A 97 17.69 7.52 1.23
CA TYR A 97 17.53 8.80 1.89
C TYR A 97 17.79 8.72 3.42
N ILE A 98 18.72 7.84 3.85
CA ILE A 98 18.97 7.63 5.29
C ILE A 98 19.34 8.94 5.99
N ALA A 99 20.26 9.73 5.42
CA ALA A 99 20.67 11.00 5.99
C ALA A 99 19.51 12.01 6.10
N ALA A 100 18.69 12.12 5.03
CA ALA A 100 17.52 13.00 5.01
C ALA A 100 16.45 12.55 6.01
N SER A 101 16.21 11.25 6.16
CA SER A 101 15.27 10.67 7.14
C SER A 101 15.70 10.94 8.59
N GLN A 102 17.00 11.14 8.83
CA GLN A 102 17.57 11.53 10.13
C GLN A 102 17.60 13.04 10.36
N GLY A 103 16.96 13.81 9.48
CA GLY A 103 16.91 15.28 9.59
C GLY A 103 18.01 16.04 8.84
N GLN A 104 18.91 15.35 8.17
CA GLN A 104 19.93 15.95 7.31
C GLN A 104 19.39 16.11 5.88
N MET A 105 18.44 17.00 5.67
CA MET A 105 17.69 17.15 4.40
C MET A 105 18.57 17.33 3.15
N ASN A 106 19.78 17.88 3.31
CA ASN A 106 20.77 18.03 2.23
C ASN A 106 21.90 17.01 2.32
N GLY A 107 21.73 15.96 3.13
CA GLY A 107 22.70 14.88 3.26
C GLY A 107 22.78 14.05 1.97
N PRO A 108 23.88 13.30 1.78
CA PRO A 108 24.05 12.48 0.59
C PRO A 108 23.03 11.35 0.54
N ASN A 109 22.58 11.01 -0.66
CA ASN A 109 21.84 9.78 -0.89
C ASN A 109 22.77 8.56 -0.74
N ASP A 110 22.22 7.46 -0.30
CA ASP A 110 22.90 6.18 -0.19
C ASP A 110 22.42 5.18 -1.28
N ASN A 111 23.06 4.03 -1.37
CA ASN A 111 22.72 3.02 -2.36
C ASN A 111 21.77 1.92 -1.84
N SER A 112 21.21 2.09 -0.64
CA SER A 112 20.27 1.13 -0.09
C SER A 112 18.91 1.19 -0.79
N THR A 113 18.21 0.07 -0.85
CA THR A 113 16.95 -0.10 -1.59
C THR A 113 15.86 -0.79 -0.78
N PHE A 114 16.11 -1.11 0.49
CA PHE A 114 15.16 -1.81 1.36
C PHE A 114 13.81 -1.09 1.40
N PHE A 115 12.75 -1.90 1.54
CA PHE A 115 11.36 -1.48 1.59
C PHE A 115 10.92 -0.64 0.41
N ARG A 116 11.47 -0.94 -0.78
CA ARG A 116 11.04 -0.43 -2.08
C ARG A 116 10.91 -1.57 -3.06
N GLY A 117 9.80 -1.61 -3.80
CA GLY A 117 9.61 -2.61 -4.83
C GLY A 117 8.38 -2.37 -5.67
N GLN A 118 8.40 -2.94 -6.85
CA GLN A 118 7.27 -2.94 -7.78
C GLN A 118 6.75 -4.35 -7.95
N GLN A 119 5.44 -4.51 -8.08
CA GLN A 119 4.78 -5.76 -8.41
C GLN A 119 3.73 -5.55 -9.48
N ILE A 120 3.61 -6.53 -10.37
CA ILE A 120 2.59 -6.54 -11.40
C ILE A 120 1.37 -7.29 -10.87
N THR A 121 0.19 -6.71 -11.01
CA THR A 121 -1.04 -7.40 -10.64
C THR A 121 -1.26 -8.62 -11.53
N ASN A 122 -1.63 -9.73 -10.91
CA ASN A 122 -1.94 -10.98 -11.59
C ASN A 122 -3.30 -10.91 -12.32
N SER A 123 -3.75 -12.04 -12.90
CA SER A 123 -5.05 -12.14 -13.59
C SER A 123 -6.27 -11.81 -12.75
N ARG A 124 -6.13 -11.74 -11.41
CA ARG A 124 -7.16 -11.32 -10.47
C ARG A 124 -6.97 -9.89 -9.98
N GLY A 125 -6.06 -9.11 -10.59
CA GLY A 125 -5.75 -7.75 -10.19
C GLY A 125 -5.01 -7.63 -8.86
N ILE A 126 -4.34 -8.67 -8.38
CA ILE A 126 -3.69 -8.72 -7.07
C ILE A 126 -2.18 -8.68 -7.23
N SER A 127 -1.52 -7.79 -6.50
CA SER A 127 -0.09 -7.79 -6.22
C SER A 127 0.18 -8.17 -4.77
N ILE A 128 1.32 -8.83 -4.49
CA ILE A 128 1.67 -9.29 -3.15
C ILE A 128 3.09 -8.86 -2.82
N PHE A 129 3.26 -8.22 -1.67
CA PHE A 129 4.57 -7.86 -1.12
C PHE A 129 4.83 -8.59 0.18
N ASN A 130 6.06 -9.10 0.35
CA ASN A 130 6.62 -9.50 1.62
C ASN A 130 7.46 -8.34 2.13
N THR A 131 7.07 -7.80 3.27
CA THR A 131 7.69 -6.62 3.87
C THR A 131 7.63 -6.71 5.40
N ILE A 132 7.79 -5.60 6.09
CA ILE A 132 7.54 -5.47 7.53
C ILE A 132 6.44 -4.44 7.79
N TYR A 133 5.88 -4.45 8.99
CA TYR A 133 5.09 -3.33 9.48
C TYR A 133 5.98 -2.07 9.51
N PRO A 134 5.58 -0.92 8.91
CA PRO A 134 6.45 0.25 8.89
C PRO A 134 6.59 0.91 10.27
N GLY A 135 7.70 1.57 10.48
CA GLY A 135 7.88 2.46 11.61
C GLY A 135 7.22 3.81 11.37
N TRP A 136 7.70 4.82 12.11
CA TRP A 136 7.22 6.21 11.99
C TRP A 136 8.39 7.19 12.12
N TYR A 137 8.15 8.42 11.69
CA TYR A 137 9.08 9.53 11.83
C TYR A 137 8.34 10.82 12.21
N ARG A 138 9.06 11.85 12.53
CA ARG A 138 8.51 13.09 13.10
C ARG A 138 7.39 13.69 12.24
N GLY A 139 6.24 13.93 12.86
CA GLY A 139 5.10 14.63 12.29
C GLY A 139 4.26 13.80 11.29
N ARG A 140 4.52 12.50 11.18
CA ARG A 140 3.75 11.60 10.32
C ARG A 140 3.27 10.38 11.09
N ALA A 141 2.02 10.01 10.88
CA ALA A 141 1.49 8.71 11.30
C ALA A 141 2.19 7.57 10.57
N THR A 142 2.09 6.36 11.09
CA THR A 142 2.62 5.15 10.44
C THR A 142 1.94 4.93 9.10
N HIS A 143 2.73 4.89 8.01
CA HIS A 143 2.19 4.79 6.66
C HIS A 143 3.14 4.10 5.69
N MET A 144 2.56 3.65 4.57
CA MET A 144 3.27 3.21 3.37
C MET A 144 2.80 4.07 2.19
N HIS A 145 3.70 4.35 1.27
CA HIS A 145 3.37 5.01 0.01
C HIS A 145 3.06 4.00 -1.07
N VAL A 146 2.14 4.34 -1.95
CA VAL A 146 1.77 3.50 -3.09
C VAL A 146 1.57 4.34 -4.34
N LYS A 147 2.01 3.80 -5.49
CA LYS A 147 1.58 4.26 -6.82
C LYS A 147 1.02 3.11 -7.63
N VAL A 148 0.08 3.41 -8.49
CA VAL A 148 -0.42 2.46 -9.48
C VAL A 148 -0.15 3.02 -10.87
N HIS A 149 0.61 2.26 -11.67
CA HIS A 149 0.90 2.58 -13.06
C HIS A 149 0.09 1.67 -13.97
N ILE A 150 -0.47 2.27 -15.01
CA ILE A 150 -1.22 1.60 -16.06
C ILE A 150 -0.43 1.67 -17.37
N ASP A 151 -0.54 0.62 -18.19
CA ASP A 151 0.14 0.48 -19.49
C ASP A 151 1.69 0.57 -19.42
N ALA A 152 2.26 0.28 -18.26
CA ALA A 152 3.70 0.16 -18.10
C ALA A 152 4.21 -1.19 -18.66
N SER A 153 5.38 -1.18 -19.26
CA SER A 153 6.09 -2.36 -19.76
C SER A 153 7.29 -2.70 -18.89
N LEU A 154 7.72 -3.97 -18.94
CA LEU A 154 8.94 -4.41 -18.27
C LEU A 154 10.17 -4.10 -19.12
N SER A 155 11.25 -3.67 -18.46
CA SER A 155 12.57 -3.49 -19.04
C SER A 155 13.59 -4.24 -18.19
N ILE A 156 14.37 -5.09 -18.83
CA ILE A 156 15.46 -5.81 -18.17
C ILE A 156 16.74 -5.00 -18.41
N MET A 157 17.42 -4.65 -17.33
CA MET A 157 18.68 -3.92 -17.37
C MET A 157 19.86 -4.90 -17.37
N ASP A 158 21.03 -4.41 -17.74
CA ASP A 158 22.27 -5.15 -17.59
C ASP A 158 22.44 -5.59 -16.12
N GLY A 159 22.74 -6.88 -15.92
CA GLY A 159 22.74 -7.48 -14.58
C GLY A 159 21.42 -8.14 -14.15
N GLY A 160 20.38 -8.14 -15.01
CA GLY A 160 19.14 -8.90 -14.80
C GLY A 160 18.08 -8.21 -13.92
N ALA A 161 18.33 -7.01 -13.44
CA ALA A 161 17.33 -6.25 -12.70
C ALA A 161 16.16 -5.85 -13.62
N ILE A 162 14.94 -6.03 -13.12
CA ILE A 162 13.72 -5.73 -13.87
C ILE A 162 13.13 -4.43 -13.35
N TYR A 163 12.89 -3.49 -14.25
CA TYR A 163 12.22 -2.22 -13.97
C TYR A 163 10.96 -2.07 -14.83
N THR A 164 10.08 -1.20 -14.40
CA THR A 164 8.94 -0.80 -15.24
C THR A 164 9.26 0.49 -15.99
N LYS A 165 8.75 0.60 -17.22
CA LYS A 165 8.97 1.74 -18.11
C LYS A 165 7.68 2.10 -18.85
N GLY A 166 7.48 3.39 -19.08
CA GLY A 166 6.32 3.90 -19.81
C GLY A 166 5.03 3.84 -19.02
N GLY A 167 3.90 3.88 -19.72
CA GLY A 167 2.60 4.00 -19.10
C GLY A 167 2.39 5.35 -18.42
N HIS A 168 1.39 5.40 -17.55
CA HIS A 168 1.09 6.59 -16.74
C HIS A 168 0.76 6.23 -15.31
N VAL A 169 0.92 7.16 -14.38
CA VAL A 169 0.53 7.00 -12.98
C VAL A 169 -0.96 7.33 -12.87
N SER A 170 -1.75 6.32 -12.55
CA SER A 170 -3.20 6.46 -12.39
C SER A 170 -3.63 6.70 -10.94
N HIS A 171 -2.73 6.48 -9.99
CA HIS A 171 -2.96 6.76 -8.57
C HIS A 171 -1.65 6.99 -7.82
N THR A 172 -1.65 7.95 -6.89
CA THR A 172 -0.61 8.14 -5.89
C THR A 172 -1.29 8.30 -4.53
N GLY A 173 -1.00 7.40 -3.60
CA GLY A 173 -1.67 7.37 -2.30
C GLY A 173 -0.78 6.95 -1.16
N GLN A 174 -1.37 6.86 0.03
CA GLN A 174 -0.72 6.35 1.22
C GLN A 174 -1.67 5.38 1.93
N PHE A 175 -1.12 4.25 2.37
CA PHE A 175 -1.79 3.32 3.27
C PHE A 175 -1.44 3.68 4.71
N PHE A 176 -2.43 3.66 5.57
CA PHE A 176 -2.28 3.93 6.99
C PHE A 176 -2.62 2.68 7.81
N PHE A 177 -2.37 2.75 9.10
CA PHE A 177 -2.59 1.65 10.04
C PHE A 177 -3.35 2.14 11.25
N ASP A 178 -4.06 1.24 11.91
CA ASP A 178 -4.79 1.55 13.13
C ASP A 178 -3.82 1.99 14.26
N ASP A 179 -4.18 3.06 14.96
CA ASP A 179 -3.34 3.61 16.04
C ASP A 179 -3.14 2.62 17.18
N SER A 180 -4.18 1.88 17.56
CA SER A 180 -4.08 0.90 18.66
C SER A 180 -3.18 -0.27 18.30
N LEU A 181 -3.19 -0.70 17.02
CA LEU A 181 -2.25 -1.70 16.52
C LEU A 181 -0.82 -1.15 16.53
N THR A 182 -0.63 0.10 16.10
CA THR A 182 0.69 0.74 16.08
C THR A 182 1.25 0.91 17.50
N ASP A 183 0.40 1.21 18.49
CA ASP A 183 0.80 1.25 19.91
C ASP A 183 1.31 -0.11 20.40
N ALA A 184 0.62 -1.20 20.00
CA ALA A 184 1.07 -2.55 20.33
C ALA A 184 2.39 -2.89 19.63
N VAL A 185 2.56 -2.53 18.35
CA VAL A 185 3.80 -2.70 17.59
C VAL A 185 4.96 -1.94 18.22
N ALA A 186 4.73 -0.75 18.75
CA ALA A 186 5.74 0.07 19.40
C ALA A 186 6.43 -0.62 20.60
N THR A 187 5.80 -1.65 21.15
CA THR A 187 6.37 -2.45 22.26
C THR A 187 7.33 -3.55 21.82
N VAL A 188 7.54 -3.72 20.51
CA VAL A 188 8.33 -4.82 19.92
C VAL A 188 9.60 -4.26 19.26
N TYR A 189 10.72 -5.02 19.33
CA TYR A 189 11.94 -4.68 18.59
C TYR A 189 11.71 -4.86 17.07
N PRO A 190 12.17 -3.94 16.18
CA PRO A 190 13.03 -2.78 16.46
C PRO A 190 12.30 -1.49 16.85
N TYR A 191 10.98 -1.45 16.83
CA TYR A 191 10.17 -0.24 17.04
C TYR A 191 10.39 0.37 18.44
N THR A 192 10.70 -0.45 19.45
CA THR A 192 11.07 0.01 20.81
C THR A 192 12.31 0.88 20.85
N THR A 193 13.14 0.84 19.82
CA THR A 193 14.36 1.67 19.73
C THR A 193 14.07 3.07 19.17
N GLN A 194 12.86 3.31 18.65
CA GLN A 194 12.46 4.60 18.12
C GLN A 194 12.27 5.60 19.25
N THR A 195 13.01 6.72 19.20
CA THR A 195 12.95 7.78 20.20
C THR A 195 12.02 8.93 19.81
N ILE A 196 11.56 8.96 18.57
CA ILE A 196 10.63 9.96 18.07
C ILE A 196 9.23 9.59 18.54
N GLN A 197 8.55 10.51 19.21
CA GLN A 197 7.16 10.33 19.59
C GLN A 197 6.32 10.07 18.33
N ARG A 198 5.46 9.04 18.39
CA ARG A 198 4.54 8.70 17.33
C ARG A 198 3.49 9.79 17.15
N THR A 199 3.23 10.16 15.91
CA THR A 199 2.09 11.00 15.52
C THR A 199 0.89 10.10 15.29
N LEU A 200 -0.26 10.43 15.89
CA LEU A 200 -1.51 9.70 15.67
C LEU A 200 -2.10 10.02 14.29
N ASN A 201 -2.98 9.16 13.81
CA ASN A 201 -3.64 9.37 12.52
C ASN A 201 -4.32 10.75 12.44
N ASP A 202 -5.11 11.10 13.45
CA ASP A 202 -5.84 12.38 13.48
C ASP A 202 -4.93 13.61 13.70
N GLU A 203 -3.68 13.42 14.09
CA GLU A 203 -2.67 14.47 14.22
C GLU A 203 -1.89 14.67 12.90
N ASP A 204 -1.85 13.67 12.03
CA ASP A 204 -1.17 13.72 10.72
C ASP A 204 -1.98 14.56 9.72
N PHE A 205 -1.39 15.67 9.27
CA PHE A 205 -2.01 16.54 8.29
C PHE A 205 -2.34 15.81 6.98
N ILE A 206 -1.45 14.93 6.51
CA ILE A 206 -1.67 14.18 5.25
C ILE A 206 -2.83 13.20 5.41
N TYR A 207 -2.91 12.48 6.52
CA TYR A 207 -4.03 11.58 6.81
C TYR A 207 -5.37 12.31 6.75
N ARG A 208 -5.46 13.48 7.40
CA ARG A 208 -6.71 14.26 7.40
C ARG A 208 -7.08 14.80 6.01
N GLU A 209 -6.13 15.41 5.32
CA GLU A 209 -6.38 16.04 4.01
C GLU A 209 -6.65 15.00 2.90
N SER A 210 -6.04 13.83 2.96
CA SER A 210 -6.25 12.77 1.99
C SER A 210 -7.38 11.80 2.34
N ASN A 211 -8.21 12.09 3.35
CA ASN A 211 -9.21 11.14 3.84
C ASN A 211 -8.60 9.75 4.16
N GLY A 212 -7.48 9.76 4.85
CA GLY A 212 -6.66 8.57 5.15
C GLY A 212 -7.42 7.44 5.84
N ALA A 213 -8.55 7.77 6.52
CA ALA A 213 -9.43 6.76 7.14
C ALA A 213 -9.93 5.71 6.12
N THR A 214 -10.07 6.07 4.85
CA THR A 214 -10.48 5.14 3.78
C THR A 214 -9.33 4.24 3.30
N MET A 215 -8.10 4.56 3.68
CA MET A 215 -6.88 3.88 3.26
C MET A 215 -6.16 3.17 4.43
N ILE A 216 -6.88 2.92 5.54
CA ILE A 216 -6.37 2.07 6.62
C ILE A 216 -6.35 0.63 6.14
N VAL A 217 -5.19 -0.02 6.26
CA VAL A 217 -5.02 -1.44 5.91
C VAL A 217 -5.58 -2.31 7.03
N PRO A 218 -6.62 -3.12 6.77
CA PRO A 218 -7.06 -4.13 7.71
C PRO A 218 -5.96 -5.18 7.93
N ILE A 219 -5.51 -5.32 9.17
CA ILE A 219 -4.45 -6.26 9.54
C ILE A 219 -5.03 -7.44 10.31
N ARG A 220 -4.55 -8.63 10.01
CA ARG A 220 -4.76 -9.84 10.81
C ARG A 220 -3.44 -10.46 11.19
N PHE A 221 -3.35 -11.00 12.39
CA PHE A 221 -2.21 -11.78 12.85
C PHE A 221 -2.22 -13.15 12.19
N LEU A 222 -1.04 -13.68 11.83
CA LEU A 222 -0.89 -15.03 11.30
C LEU A 222 -0.77 -16.06 12.43
N THR A 223 -0.29 -15.63 13.58
CA THR A 223 -0.25 -16.40 14.84
C THR A 223 -0.74 -15.50 15.98
N ASN A 224 -0.73 -16.01 17.21
CA ASN A 224 -1.09 -15.21 18.39
C ASN A 224 0.03 -14.23 18.84
N GLU A 225 1.16 -14.21 18.13
CA GLU A 225 2.33 -13.39 18.46
C GLU A 225 2.81 -12.59 17.26
N PHE A 226 3.47 -11.46 17.52
CA PHE A 226 4.08 -10.62 16.48
C PHE A 226 5.14 -11.37 15.67
N THR A 227 5.86 -12.30 16.30
CA THR A 227 6.92 -13.11 15.65
C THR A 227 6.39 -13.98 14.51
N GLY A 228 5.12 -14.37 14.57
CA GLY A 228 4.46 -15.11 13.48
C GLY A 228 4.08 -14.26 12.28
N GLY A 229 4.20 -12.94 12.41
CA GLY A 229 3.90 -11.98 11.36
C GLY A 229 2.41 -11.66 11.20
N MET A 230 2.16 -10.79 10.25
CA MET A 230 0.85 -10.23 9.93
C MET A 230 0.51 -10.40 8.45
N ALA A 231 -0.76 -10.31 8.13
CA ALA A 231 -1.24 -10.14 6.76
C ALA A 231 -2.19 -8.94 6.68
N GLY A 232 -1.99 -8.12 5.66
CA GLY A 232 -2.85 -7.00 5.30
C GLY A 232 -3.45 -7.18 3.92
N GLU A 233 -4.70 -6.76 3.74
CA GLU A 233 -5.39 -6.82 2.46
C GLU A 233 -6.11 -5.50 2.22
N ILE A 234 -5.83 -4.85 1.10
CA ILE A 234 -6.48 -3.58 0.75
C ILE A 234 -6.85 -3.55 -0.73
N THR A 235 -7.95 -2.87 -1.04
CA THR A 235 -8.38 -2.62 -2.42
C THR A 235 -8.16 -1.15 -2.78
N VAL A 236 -7.51 -0.92 -3.92
CA VAL A 236 -7.24 0.41 -4.47
C VAL A 236 -8.10 0.58 -5.73
N GLY A 237 -9.15 1.39 -5.61
CA GLY A 237 -9.99 1.75 -6.75
C GLY A 237 -9.39 2.93 -7.51
N ILE A 238 -9.19 2.77 -8.82
CA ILE A 238 -8.61 3.81 -9.68
C ILE A 238 -9.48 4.06 -10.91
N ASP A 239 -9.38 5.22 -11.50
CA ASP A 239 -9.78 5.44 -12.90
C ASP A 239 -8.55 5.15 -13.80
N PRO A 240 -8.52 4.01 -14.53
CA PRO A 240 -7.35 3.63 -15.30
C PRO A 240 -7.05 4.57 -16.48
N THR A 241 -7.91 5.52 -16.80
CA THR A 241 -7.69 6.53 -17.83
C THR A 241 -7.23 7.88 -17.30
N ALA A 242 -7.29 8.06 -15.98
CA ALA A 242 -6.88 9.30 -15.33
C ALA A 242 -5.36 9.31 -15.06
N THR A 243 -4.79 10.50 -15.08
CA THR A 243 -3.42 10.77 -14.63
C THR A 243 -3.48 11.89 -13.59
N PRO A 244 -3.97 11.58 -12.36
CA PRO A 244 -4.11 12.59 -11.34
C PRO A 244 -2.73 13.15 -10.95
N GLN A 245 -2.69 14.44 -10.65
CA GLN A 245 -1.49 14.99 -10.02
C GLN A 245 -1.47 14.54 -8.56
N PRO A 246 -0.32 14.11 -8.02
CA PRO A 246 -0.21 13.81 -6.60
C PRO A 246 -0.69 15.00 -5.79
N ALA A 247 -1.46 14.76 -4.73
CA ALA A 247 -1.91 15.81 -3.84
C ALA A 247 -0.71 16.66 -3.37
N GLY A 248 -0.86 17.98 -3.40
CA GLY A 248 0.19 18.88 -2.96
C GLY A 248 0.37 18.77 -1.44
N GLY A 249 1.52 18.34 -0.96
CA GLY A 249 1.89 18.50 0.44
C GLY A 249 1.93 19.99 0.76
N GLY A 250 1.08 20.46 1.67
CA GLY A 250 1.03 21.85 2.05
C GLY A 250 2.38 22.39 2.47
N GLY A 251 2.89 23.36 1.72
CA GLY A 251 3.81 24.38 2.16
C GLY A 251 5.26 24.01 2.44
N GLY A 252 6.01 23.70 1.39
CA GLY A 252 7.46 23.88 1.34
C GLY A 252 7.90 23.92 -0.13
N PRO A 253 8.90 24.70 -0.54
CA PRO A 253 9.41 24.62 -1.88
C PRO A 253 9.90 23.18 -2.11
N ARG A 254 9.30 22.52 -3.12
CA ARG A 254 9.74 21.19 -3.56
C ARG A 254 11.23 21.30 -3.87
N PRO A 255 12.11 20.50 -3.23
CA PRO A 255 13.48 20.45 -3.69
C PRO A 255 13.48 20.05 -5.18
N PRO A 256 14.35 20.63 -6.00
CA PRO A 256 14.42 20.29 -7.41
C PRO A 256 14.58 18.76 -7.54
N ARG A 257 13.74 18.16 -8.38
CA ARG A 257 13.84 16.73 -8.67
C ARG A 257 15.28 16.44 -9.10
N PRO A 258 16.02 15.58 -8.42
CA PRO A 258 17.34 15.22 -8.91
C PRO A 258 17.21 14.69 -10.35
N PRO A 259 18.15 15.04 -11.23
CA PRO A 259 18.14 14.48 -12.59
C PRO A 259 18.11 12.95 -12.48
N PRO A 260 17.43 12.25 -13.40
CA PRO A 260 17.49 10.80 -13.45
C PRO A 260 18.96 10.43 -13.47
N GLY A 261 19.39 9.61 -12.53
CA GLY A 261 20.76 9.13 -12.46
C GLY A 261 21.12 8.49 -13.81
N PRO A 262 22.39 8.56 -14.23
CA PRO A 262 22.83 7.85 -15.43
C PRO A 262 22.45 6.38 -15.26
N PRO A 263 22.04 5.70 -16.32
CA PRO A 263 21.83 4.27 -16.29
C PRO A 263 23.11 3.62 -15.73
N PRO A 264 23.00 2.65 -14.83
CA PRO A 264 24.19 1.93 -14.38
C PRO A 264 24.90 1.36 -15.57
N SER A 265 26.19 1.62 -15.65
CA SER A 265 27.12 1.09 -16.66
C SER A 265 27.27 -0.40 -16.55
#